data_71c0af0db32b5d565d420f97122ae077
#
_entry.id   71c0af0db32b5d565d420f97122ae077
#
_cell.length_a   1.000
_cell.length_b   1.000
_cell.length_c   1.000
_cell.angle_alpha   90.00
_cell.angle_beta   90.00
_cell.angle_gamma   90.00
#
_symmetry.space_group_name_H-M   'P 1'
#
loop_
_entity.id
_entity.type
_entity.pdbx_description
1 polymer ?
#
loop_
_entity_poly.entity_id
_entity_poly.type
_entity_poly.pdbx_seq_one_letter_code
_entity_poly.pdbx_strand_id
1 'polypeptide(L)'
;MSVDWAGIGRKWQKAWAESGTFHAEPDNRPKFYITVAYPYVSGPMHLGHARTYVIPDVIARYKRMRGFNVLFPMAYHFTGTPIVGAAKRVRDRDRQMISMLLRFGVREEELGNFSDPKYFAEYWARLSELGYRKGMELLGLSIDWRREFTTVDPHYQRFITWQYHKLFDRGLIVKGRHAVKWCPSCNNPVTDHDLLEGEGVEILDFTLIKYRQGNLVFPAATLRPETIFGLTNIWLNPKARYVVAEVDGEKWVVSEQALPKLREQGYRVGEARPYQPQFGTEVEVPLTGKRVPILPAEFADPNSATGVVGSVPAHAPYDYVALQDLQGDSKWGEIARE
;
A
#
# COMPACT_ATOMS: atom_id res chain seq x y z
N MET A 1 49.00 -12.60 14.21
CA MET A 1 48.28 -13.66 13.44
C MET A 1 46.83 -13.27 13.37
N SER A 2 46.28 -13.11 12.17
CA SER A 2 44.82 -12.88 11.97
C SER A 2 44.07 -14.18 12.13
N VAL A 3 42.97 -14.19 12.87
CA VAL A 3 42.09 -15.36 13.02
C VAL A 3 41.31 -15.55 11.74
N ASP A 4 41.32 -16.76 11.18
CA ASP A 4 40.47 -17.13 10.00
C ASP A 4 39.02 -17.40 10.45
N TRP A 5 38.26 -16.34 10.68
CA TRP A 5 36.85 -16.42 11.06
C TRP A 5 36.01 -17.14 10.02
N ALA A 6 36.29 -16.94 8.75
CA ALA A 6 35.55 -17.59 7.67
C ALA A 6 35.78 -19.10 7.63
N GLY A 7 37.02 -19.55 7.84
CA GLY A 7 37.35 -20.97 7.94
C GLY A 7 36.71 -21.64 9.14
N ILE A 8 36.74 -20.96 10.30
CA ILE A 8 36.03 -21.46 11.50
C ILE A 8 34.52 -21.60 11.24
N GLY A 9 33.89 -20.57 10.63
CA GLY A 9 32.50 -20.62 10.28
C GLY A 9 32.16 -21.80 9.36
N ARG A 10 32.87 -21.96 8.25
CA ARG A 10 32.65 -23.09 7.32
C ARG A 10 32.83 -24.45 7.99
N LYS A 11 33.84 -24.61 8.86
CA LYS A 11 34.04 -25.85 9.61
C LYS A 11 32.81 -26.24 10.42
N TRP A 12 32.27 -25.31 11.19
CA TRP A 12 31.16 -25.61 12.07
C TRP A 12 29.82 -25.78 11.30
N GLN A 13 29.59 -24.98 10.28
CA GLN A 13 28.41 -25.13 9.40
C GLN A 13 28.38 -26.54 8.76
N LYS A 14 29.50 -27.00 8.26
CA LYS A 14 29.67 -28.37 7.73
C LYS A 14 29.38 -29.41 8.80
N ALA A 15 29.99 -29.30 9.97
CA ALA A 15 29.79 -30.25 11.07
C ALA A 15 28.31 -30.32 11.53
N TRP A 16 27.62 -29.20 11.63
CA TRP A 16 26.17 -29.17 11.96
C TRP A 16 25.30 -29.79 10.86
N ALA A 17 25.63 -29.57 9.61
CA ALA A 17 24.89 -30.18 8.49
C ALA A 17 25.06 -31.71 8.47
N GLU A 18 26.31 -32.20 8.61
CA GLU A 18 26.63 -33.65 8.59
C GLU A 18 26.04 -34.38 9.79
N SER A 19 26.05 -33.79 10.97
CA SER A 19 25.51 -34.40 12.21
C SER A 19 24.01 -34.31 12.35
N GLY A 20 23.31 -33.49 11.51
CA GLY A 20 21.89 -33.24 11.65
C GLY A 20 21.52 -32.53 12.97
N THR A 21 22.43 -31.75 13.54
CA THR A 21 22.27 -31.10 14.87
C THR A 21 20.97 -30.32 15.01
N PHE A 22 20.45 -29.74 13.92
CA PHE A 22 19.25 -28.89 13.92
C PHE A 22 18.00 -29.62 13.41
N HIS A 23 18.09 -30.91 13.12
CA HIS A 23 16.96 -31.71 12.70
C HIS A 23 15.96 -31.92 13.86
N ALA A 24 14.67 -31.77 13.57
CA ALA A 24 13.60 -32.01 14.54
C ALA A 24 12.75 -33.19 14.10
N GLU A 25 12.82 -34.29 14.85
CA GLU A 25 11.95 -35.47 14.71
C GLU A 25 11.07 -35.64 15.94
N PRO A 26 9.88 -36.24 15.83
CA PRO A 26 9.04 -36.55 17.00
C PRO A 26 9.80 -37.42 18.01
N ASP A 27 9.87 -36.97 19.26
CA ASP A 27 10.46 -37.66 20.38
C ASP A 27 9.74 -37.27 21.69
N ASN A 28 10.24 -37.70 22.85
CA ASN A 28 9.63 -37.42 24.15
C ASN A 28 10.06 -36.10 24.80
N ARG A 29 10.96 -35.35 24.21
CA ARG A 29 11.37 -34.04 24.71
C ARG A 29 10.24 -33.01 24.61
N PRO A 30 10.19 -32.00 25.48
CA PRO A 30 9.27 -30.85 25.30
C PRO A 30 9.42 -30.22 23.91
N LYS A 31 8.29 -29.95 23.24
CA LYS A 31 8.29 -29.40 21.89
C LYS A 31 8.40 -27.88 21.94
N PHE A 32 9.16 -27.33 21.01
CA PHE A 32 9.21 -25.91 20.78
C PHE A 32 9.20 -25.64 19.26
N TYR A 33 8.15 -24.97 18.78
CA TYR A 33 8.04 -24.53 17.40
C TYR A 33 8.36 -23.04 17.32
N ILE A 34 9.24 -22.65 16.42
CA ILE A 34 9.55 -21.24 16.14
C ILE A 34 9.54 -21.03 14.63
N THR A 35 8.94 -19.93 14.22
CA THR A 35 8.87 -19.52 12.82
C THR A 35 9.16 -18.03 12.70
N VAL A 36 9.38 -17.57 11.49
CA VAL A 36 9.64 -16.18 11.14
C VAL A 36 8.74 -15.77 9.98
N ALA A 37 8.61 -14.47 9.75
CA ALA A 37 8.04 -13.98 8.50
C ALA A 37 8.91 -14.44 7.33
N TYR A 38 8.33 -15.23 6.43
CA TYR A 38 9.05 -15.72 5.26
C TYR A 38 9.34 -14.57 4.28
N PRO A 39 10.54 -14.52 3.69
CA PRO A 39 10.90 -13.41 2.82
C PRO A 39 10.19 -13.47 1.47
N TYR A 40 9.85 -12.29 0.94
CA TYR A 40 9.66 -12.12 -0.50
C TYR A 40 11.04 -12.08 -1.16
N VAL A 41 11.27 -13.01 -2.07
CA VAL A 41 12.56 -13.18 -2.74
C VAL A 41 12.67 -12.31 -4.00
N SER A 42 12.41 -11.01 -3.84
CA SER A 42 12.40 -10.01 -4.92
C SER A 42 13.75 -9.39 -5.22
N GLY A 43 14.83 -9.92 -4.63
CA GLY A 43 16.21 -9.46 -4.78
C GLY A 43 17.15 -10.21 -3.85
N PRO A 44 18.42 -9.79 -3.74
CA PRO A 44 19.41 -10.43 -2.86
C PRO A 44 19.07 -10.24 -1.38
N MET A 45 19.54 -11.15 -0.54
CA MET A 45 19.44 -11.02 0.91
C MET A 45 20.29 -9.83 1.41
N HIS A 46 19.75 -9.05 2.32
CA HIS A 46 20.46 -7.90 2.92
C HIS A 46 20.44 -7.95 4.45
N LEU A 47 21.19 -7.02 5.09
CA LEU A 47 21.36 -6.99 6.55
C LEU A 47 20.05 -6.90 7.35
N GLY A 48 19.02 -6.23 6.81
CA GLY A 48 17.67 -6.19 7.42
C GLY A 48 17.06 -7.58 7.58
N HIS A 49 17.21 -8.43 6.55
CA HIS A 49 16.79 -9.83 6.62
C HIS A 49 17.61 -10.63 7.63
N ALA A 50 18.93 -10.42 7.68
CA ALA A 50 19.79 -11.07 8.67
C ALA A 50 19.32 -10.78 10.09
N ARG A 51 18.99 -9.52 10.41
CA ARG A 51 18.44 -9.13 11.71
C ARG A 51 17.15 -9.88 12.04
N THR A 52 16.23 -9.98 11.08
CA THR A 52 14.95 -10.68 11.25
C THR A 52 15.15 -12.16 11.62
N TYR A 53 16.13 -12.83 11.03
CA TYR A 53 16.30 -14.28 11.18
C TYR A 53 17.24 -14.67 12.31
N VAL A 54 18.20 -13.83 12.68
CA VAL A 54 19.14 -14.11 13.79
C VAL A 54 18.42 -14.08 15.15
N ILE A 55 17.46 -13.19 15.37
CA ILE A 55 16.73 -13.10 16.65
C ILE A 55 16.05 -14.42 17.02
N PRO A 56 15.18 -15.00 16.15
CA PRO A 56 14.58 -16.30 16.44
C PRO A 56 15.60 -17.45 16.49
N ASP A 57 16.71 -17.37 15.75
CA ASP A 57 17.78 -18.35 15.82
C ASP A 57 18.42 -18.42 17.22
N VAL A 58 18.65 -17.28 17.84
CA VAL A 58 19.14 -17.21 19.23
C VAL A 58 18.17 -17.92 20.18
N ILE A 59 16.87 -17.70 20.03
CA ILE A 59 15.83 -18.35 20.83
C ILE A 59 15.82 -19.86 20.56
N ALA A 60 15.89 -20.27 19.30
CA ALA A 60 15.94 -21.69 18.92
C ALA A 60 17.12 -22.42 19.55
N ARG A 61 18.31 -21.82 19.49
CA ARG A 61 19.54 -22.34 20.12
C ARG A 61 19.40 -22.44 21.64
N TYR A 62 18.93 -21.38 22.27
CA TYR A 62 18.66 -21.38 23.72
C TYR A 62 17.71 -22.51 24.13
N LYS A 63 16.60 -22.69 23.40
CA LYS A 63 15.65 -23.77 23.69
C LYS A 63 16.24 -25.16 23.50
N ARG A 64 17.08 -25.39 22.46
CA ARG A 64 17.82 -26.66 22.32
C ARG A 64 18.75 -26.92 23.49
N MET A 65 19.50 -25.91 23.95
CA MET A 65 20.38 -26.01 25.13
C MET A 65 19.59 -26.31 26.40
N ARG A 66 18.29 -25.92 26.47
CA ARG A 66 17.37 -26.25 27.57
C ARG A 66 16.70 -27.60 27.40
N GLY A 67 17.12 -28.44 26.45
CA GLY A 67 16.61 -29.77 26.23
C GLY A 67 15.29 -29.88 25.44
N PHE A 68 14.83 -28.82 24.81
CA PHE A 68 13.65 -28.88 23.94
C PHE A 68 13.97 -29.50 22.57
N ASN A 69 13.00 -30.19 22.02
CA ASN A 69 12.98 -30.56 20.60
C ASN A 69 12.44 -29.38 19.82
N VAL A 70 13.33 -28.68 19.09
CA VAL A 70 13.02 -27.41 18.44
C VAL A 70 12.85 -27.59 16.95
N LEU A 71 11.65 -27.32 16.43
CA LEU A 71 11.37 -27.20 15.01
C LEU A 71 11.47 -25.73 14.57
N PHE A 72 12.45 -25.45 13.73
CA PHE A 72 12.65 -24.15 13.09
C PHE A 72 12.72 -24.36 11.56
N PRO A 73 11.56 -24.30 10.86
CA PRO A 73 11.49 -24.41 9.41
C PRO A 73 11.80 -23.08 8.71
N MET A 74 11.99 -23.10 7.40
CA MET A 74 12.09 -21.92 6.56
C MET A 74 11.26 -22.07 5.29
N ALA A 75 10.73 -20.96 4.82
CA ALA A 75 10.05 -20.91 3.53
C ALA A 75 10.29 -19.59 2.80
N TYR A 76 9.80 -19.50 1.58
CA TYR A 76 9.92 -18.30 0.73
C TYR A 76 8.57 -17.95 0.10
N HIS A 77 8.25 -16.67 0.07
CA HIS A 77 7.10 -16.15 -0.68
C HIS A 77 7.44 -16.03 -2.16
N PHE A 78 6.85 -16.92 -2.98
CA PHE A 78 6.96 -16.92 -4.44
C PHE A 78 5.76 -16.26 -5.11
N THR A 79 4.79 -15.81 -4.33
CA THR A 79 3.54 -15.21 -4.81
C THR A 79 3.44 -13.74 -4.44
N GLY A 80 2.52 -13.06 -5.10
CA GLY A 80 2.19 -11.67 -4.79
C GLY A 80 2.89 -10.64 -5.67
N THR A 81 2.44 -9.41 -5.51
CA THR A 81 2.88 -8.24 -6.29
C THR A 81 4.40 -8.02 -6.26
N PRO A 82 5.13 -8.25 -5.15
CA PRO A 82 6.58 -8.04 -5.12
C PRO A 82 7.34 -8.88 -6.15
N ILE A 83 6.96 -10.15 -6.32
CA ILE A 83 7.63 -11.05 -7.27
C ILE A 83 7.18 -10.78 -8.71
N VAL A 84 5.86 -10.67 -8.91
CA VAL A 84 5.29 -10.39 -10.24
C VAL A 84 5.74 -9.03 -10.76
N GLY A 85 5.77 -8.02 -9.88
CA GLY A 85 6.25 -6.68 -10.20
C GLY A 85 7.73 -6.64 -10.56
N ALA A 86 8.58 -7.36 -9.81
CA ALA A 86 10.00 -7.47 -10.11
C ALA A 86 10.25 -8.11 -11.49
N ALA A 87 9.58 -9.23 -11.78
CA ALA A 87 9.66 -9.90 -13.09
C ALA A 87 9.13 -9.02 -14.23
N LYS A 88 8.04 -8.27 -13.99
CA LYS A 88 7.52 -7.29 -14.96
C LYS A 88 8.53 -6.20 -15.26
N ARG A 89 9.22 -5.67 -14.26
CA ARG A 89 10.27 -4.64 -14.45
C ARG A 89 11.41 -5.15 -15.34
N VAL A 90 11.79 -6.42 -15.22
CA VAL A 90 12.78 -7.04 -16.13
C VAL A 90 12.24 -7.08 -17.55
N ARG A 91 11.00 -7.51 -17.75
CA ARG A 91 10.32 -7.56 -19.05
C ARG A 91 10.24 -6.19 -19.70
N ASP A 92 9.93 -5.17 -18.92
CA ASP A 92 9.82 -3.78 -19.36
C ASP A 92 11.21 -3.09 -19.51
N ARG A 93 12.30 -3.82 -19.29
CA ARG A 93 13.69 -3.33 -19.35
C ARG A 93 13.95 -2.13 -18.43
N ASP A 94 13.37 -2.16 -17.24
CA ASP A 94 13.59 -1.15 -16.22
C ASP A 94 15.08 -1.06 -15.85
N ARG A 95 15.66 0.14 -15.99
CA ARG A 95 17.10 0.35 -15.84
C ARG A 95 17.62 0.01 -14.44
N GLN A 96 16.83 0.32 -13.41
CA GLN A 96 17.25 0.07 -12.02
C GLN A 96 17.24 -1.43 -11.73
N MET A 97 16.20 -2.15 -12.18
CA MET A 97 16.10 -3.60 -12.00
C MET A 97 17.22 -4.32 -12.75
N ILE A 98 17.46 -3.99 -14.02
CA ILE A 98 18.55 -4.56 -14.81
C ILE A 98 19.91 -4.28 -14.18
N SER A 99 20.18 -3.03 -13.80
CA SER A 99 21.43 -2.66 -13.11
C SER A 99 21.64 -3.42 -11.81
N MET A 100 20.57 -3.63 -11.05
CA MET A 100 20.62 -4.42 -9.81
C MET A 100 21.00 -5.88 -10.11
N LEU A 101 20.35 -6.53 -11.08
CA LEU A 101 20.64 -7.91 -11.45
C LEU A 101 22.11 -8.09 -11.88
N LEU A 102 22.61 -7.22 -12.76
CA LEU A 102 23.99 -7.24 -13.23
C LEU A 102 24.98 -7.00 -12.10
N ARG A 103 24.72 -6.03 -11.23
CA ARG A 103 25.54 -5.73 -10.05
C ARG A 103 25.69 -6.93 -9.11
N PHE A 104 24.66 -7.74 -8.99
CA PHE A 104 24.65 -8.94 -8.16
C PHE A 104 25.01 -10.23 -8.92
N GLY A 105 25.66 -10.10 -10.06
CA GLY A 105 26.33 -11.20 -10.75
C GLY A 105 25.47 -12.00 -11.72
N VAL A 106 24.28 -11.51 -12.04
CA VAL A 106 23.46 -12.09 -13.14
C VAL A 106 24.10 -11.69 -14.46
N ARG A 107 24.31 -12.63 -15.37
CA ARG A 107 24.88 -12.38 -16.70
C ARG A 107 23.83 -11.82 -17.65
N GLU A 108 24.24 -11.00 -18.61
CA GLU A 108 23.32 -10.38 -19.57
C GLU A 108 22.46 -11.37 -20.34
N GLU A 109 23.08 -12.51 -20.74
CA GLU A 109 22.35 -13.59 -21.45
C GLU A 109 21.27 -14.26 -20.59
N GLU A 110 21.35 -14.17 -19.27
CA GLU A 110 20.37 -14.77 -18.34
C GLU A 110 19.21 -13.83 -18.01
N LEU A 111 19.33 -12.54 -18.30
CA LEU A 111 18.31 -11.54 -17.93
C LEU A 111 16.91 -11.90 -18.43
N GLY A 112 16.80 -12.51 -19.60
CA GLY A 112 15.53 -12.95 -20.17
C GLY A 112 14.75 -13.92 -19.26
N ASN A 113 15.45 -14.77 -18.53
CA ASN A 113 14.83 -15.75 -17.63
C ASN A 113 14.14 -15.09 -16.45
N PHE A 114 14.64 -13.93 -16.00
CA PHE A 114 14.07 -13.17 -14.87
C PHE A 114 12.74 -12.49 -15.19
N SER A 115 12.28 -12.53 -16.42
CA SER A 115 10.92 -12.10 -16.80
C SER A 115 9.84 -13.12 -16.38
N ASP A 116 10.24 -14.35 -16.03
CA ASP A 116 9.38 -15.35 -15.39
C ASP A 116 9.42 -15.17 -13.86
N PRO A 117 8.27 -14.86 -13.20
CA PRO A 117 8.21 -14.69 -11.75
C PRO A 117 8.71 -15.91 -10.97
N LYS A 118 8.46 -17.11 -11.46
CA LYS A 118 8.90 -18.34 -10.78
C LYS A 118 10.41 -18.49 -10.82
N TYR A 119 11.03 -18.26 -11.99
CA TYR A 119 12.49 -18.27 -12.11
C TYR A 119 13.14 -17.20 -11.27
N PHE A 120 12.59 -15.97 -11.30
CA PHE A 120 13.07 -14.85 -10.49
C PHE A 120 13.12 -15.21 -9.00
N ALA A 121 12.01 -15.75 -8.49
CA ALA A 121 11.90 -16.14 -7.08
C ALA A 121 12.87 -17.29 -6.74
N GLU A 122 12.94 -18.35 -7.57
CA GLU A 122 13.81 -19.50 -7.33
C GLU A 122 15.29 -19.11 -7.34
N TYR A 123 15.67 -18.21 -8.25
CA TYR A 123 17.05 -17.72 -8.33
C TYR A 123 17.47 -17.08 -6.98
N TRP A 124 16.73 -16.12 -6.47
CA TRP A 124 17.08 -15.46 -5.22
C TRP A 124 16.85 -16.33 -3.99
N ALA A 125 15.89 -17.25 -4.03
CA ALA A 125 15.67 -18.18 -2.93
C ALA A 125 16.86 -19.14 -2.75
N ARG A 126 17.27 -19.83 -3.83
CA ARG A 126 18.12 -21.02 -3.73
C ARG A 126 19.30 -21.07 -4.68
N LEU A 127 19.22 -20.49 -5.88
CA LEU A 127 20.23 -20.66 -6.93
C LEU A 127 21.40 -19.67 -6.78
N SER A 128 21.16 -18.47 -6.31
CA SER A 128 22.18 -17.44 -6.17
C SER A 128 23.07 -17.67 -4.94
N GLU A 129 24.38 -17.53 -5.11
CA GLU A 129 25.34 -17.49 -3.99
C GLU A 129 25.09 -16.28 -3.05
N LEU A 130 24.40 -15.25 -3.54
CA LEU A 130 23.98 -14.05 -2.77
C LEU A 130 22.48 -14.12 -2.39
N GLY A 131 21.87 -15.29 -2.62
CA GLY A 131 20.46 -15.55 -2.32
C GLY A 131 20.19 -15.84 -0.85
N TYR A 132 18.92 -16.03 -0.55
CA TYR A 132 18.47 -16.21 0.84
C TYR A 132 18.96 -17.49 1.48
N ARG A 133 18.86 -18.63 0.81
CA ARG A 133 19.33 -19.92 1.32
C ARG A 133 20.80 -19.86 1.70
N LYS A 134 21.61 -19.41 0.79
CA LYS A 134 23.07 -19.31 0.99
C LYS A 134 23.43 -18.28 2.06
N GLY A 135 22.77 -17.12 2.06
CA GLY A 135 22.98 -16.09 3.08
C GLY A 135 22.66 -16.59 4.49
N MET A 136 21.56 -17.30 4.66
CA MET A 136 21.17 -17.90 5.95
C MET A 136 22.12 -19.02 6.39
N GLU A 137 22.61 -19.84 5.47
CA GLU A 137 23.63 -20.86 5.75
C GLU A 137 24.96 -20.22 6.19
N LEU A 138 25.39 -19.14 5.50
CA LEU A 138 26.62 -18.40 5.88
C LEU A 138 26.50 -17.71 7.24
N LEU A 139 25.29 -17.26 7.62
CA LEU A 139 25.01 -16.77 8.97
C LEU A 139 25.00 -17.90 10.01
N GLY A 140 25.00 -19.15 9.57
CA GLY A 140 24.97 -20.32 10.43
C GLY A 140 23.66 -20.53 11.14
N LEU A 141 22.51 -20.10 10.58
CA LEU A 141 21.22 -20.24 11.23
C LEU A 141 20.83 -21.70 11.44
N SER A 142 20.26 -21.99 12.61
CA SER A 142 19.94 -23.34 13.07
C SER A 142 18.57 -23.84 12.53
N ILE A 143 18.38 -23.69 11.22
CA ILE A 143 17.17 -24.08 10.51
C ILE A 143 17.20 -25.57 10.17
N ASP A 144 16.07 -26.27 10.30
CA ASP A 144 15.90 -27.62 9.75
C ASP A 144 15.56 -27.52 8.26
N TRP A 145 16.59 -27.47 7.42
CA TRP A 145 16.47 -27.31 5.99
C TRP A 145 15.69 -28.42 5.26
N ARG A 146 15.44 -29.53 5.89
CA ARG A 146 14.56 -30.59 5.35
C ARG A 146 13.10 -30.15 5.37
N ARG A 147 12.77 -29.13 6.14
CA ARG A 147 11.44 -28.54 6.28
C ARG A 147 11.32 -27.22 5.51
N GLU A 148 12.15 -27.05 4.49
CA GLU A 148 12.09 -25.90 3.58
C GLU A 148 10.94 -26.08 2.59
N PHE A 149 10.21 -25.01 2.31
CA PHE A 149 9.14 -24.99 1.31
C PHE A 149 8.92 -23.61 0.70
N THR A 150 8.05 -23.53 -0.30
CA THR A 150 7.61 -22.25 -0.90
C THR A 150 6.10 -22.13 -0.85
N THR A 151 5.59 -20.91 -0.98
CA THR A 151 4.14 -20.66 -1.00
C THR A 151 3.43 -21.20 -2.26
N VAL A 152 4.18 -21.69 -3.24
CA VAL A 152 3.64 -22.34 -4.45
C VAL A 152 3.72 -23.86 -4.40
N ASP A 153 4.26 -24.44 -3.34
CA ASP A 153 4.33 -25.91 -3.21
C ASP A 153 2.92 -26.52 -3.03
N PRO A 154 2.62 -27.65 -3.68
CA PRO A 154 1.27 -28.23 -3.70
C PRO A 154 0.70 -28.52 -2.31
N HIS A 155 1.52 -28.96 -1.33
CA HIS A 155 1.06 -29.24 0.02
C HIS A 155 0.72 -27.95 0.78
N TYR A 156 1.48 -26.87 0.58
CA TYR A 156 1.17 -25.56 1.15
C TYR A 156 -0.13 -25.00 0.58
N GLN A 157 -0.29 -25.06 -0.76
CA GLN A 157 -1.52 -24.60 -1.42
C GLN A 157 -2.76 -25.36 -0.92
N ARG A 158 -2.66 -26.69 -0.77
CA ARG A 158 -3.77 -27.49 -0.20
C ARG A 158 -4.12 -27.06 1.22
N PHE A 159 -3.13 -26.77 2.05
CA PHE A 159 -3.37 -26.27 3.40
C PHE A 159 -4.10 -24.92 3.39
N ILE A 160 -3.64 -23.97 2.55
CA ILE A 160 -4.27 -22.65 2.45
C ILE A 160 -5.72 -22.76 1.93
N THR A 161 -5.96 -23.62 0.94
CA THR A 161 -7.32 -23.88 0.43
C THR A 161 -8.22 -24.44 1.53
N TRP A 162 -7.73 -25.42 2.29
CA TRP A 162 -8.46 -25.98 3.42
C TRP A 162 -8.75 -24.91 4.49
N GLN A 163 -7.77 -24.11 4.85
CA GLN A 163 -7.92 -23.03 5.84
C GLN A 163 -8.97 -22.01 5.38
N TYR A 164 -8.92 -21.61 4.10
CA TYR A 164 -9.90 -20.69 3.51
C TYR A 164 -11.33 -21.21 3.68
N HIS A 165 -11.60 -22.45 3.28
CA HIS A 165 -12.92 -23.05 3.43
C HIS A 165 -13.36 -23.14 4.89
N LYS A 166 -12.47 -23.53 5.79
CA LYS A 166 -12.79 -23.56 7.23
C LYS A 166 -13.17 -22.22 7.81
N LEU A 167 -12.53 -21.15 7.37
CA LEU A 167 -12.86 -19.79 7.81
C LEU A 167 -14.15 -19.29 7.14
N PHE A 168 -14.33 -19.59 5.86
CA PHE A 168 -15.53 -19.24 5.11
C PHE A 168 -16.79 -19.89 5.70
N ASP A 169 -16.74 -21.21 5.97
CA ASP A 169 -17.85 -21.97 6.56
C ASP A 169 -18.25 -21.46 7.96
N ARG A 170 -17.33 -20.81 8.66
CA ARG A 170 -17.57 -20.17 9.95
C ARG A 170 -18.01 -18.70 9.86
N GLY A 171 -18.19 -18.16 8.65
CA GLY A 171 -18.56 -16.77 8.42
C GLY A 171 -17.49 -15.75 8.81
N LEU A 172 -16.23 -16.19 8.97
CA LEU A 172 -15.09 -15.33 9.31
C LEU A 172 -14.44 -14.65 8.09
N ILE A 173 -14.82 -15.07 6.89
CA ILE A 173 -14.40 -14.43 5.63
C ILE A 173 -15.64 -13.86 4.97
N VAL A 174 -15.62 -12.56 4.72
CA VAL A 174 -16.68 -11.83 4.03
C VAL A 174 -16.11 -11.06 2.85
N LYS A 175 -16.93 -10.87 1.81
CA LYS A 175 -16.57 -9.99 0.71
C LYS A 175 -17.00 -8.57 1.07
N GLY A 176 -16.06 -7.66 1.12
CA GLY A 176 -16.30 -6.26 1.45
C GLY A 176 -15.48 -5.32 0.56
N ARG A 177 -15.71 -4.02 0.78
CA ARG A 177 -14.91 -2.95 0.14
C ARG A 177 -14.00 -2.34 1.19
N HIS A 178 -12.78 -2.04 0.79
CA HIS A 178 -11.78 -1.41 1.64
C HIS A 178 -10.91 -0.48 0.78
N ALA A 179 -10.52 0.68 1.32
CA ALA A 179 -9.58 1.56 0.67
C ALA A 179 -8.20 0.89 0.61
N VAL A 180 -7.59 0.89 -0.57
CA VAL A 180 -6.26 0.30 -0.79
C VAL A 180 -5.42 1.24 -1.65
N LYS A 181 -4.10 1.18 -1.49
CA LYS A 181 -3.17 1.83 -2.42
C LYS A 181 -3.25 1.11 -3.75
N TRP A 182 -3.29 1.88 -4.83
CA TRP A 182 -3.48 1.36 -6.18
C TRP A 182 -2.39 1.85 -7.12
N CYS A 183 -1.78 0.95 -7.87
CA CYS A 183 -0.83 1.30 -8.92
C CYS A 183 -1.55 1.39 -10.28
N PRO A 184 -1.66 2.59 -10.89
CA PRO A 184 -2.32 2.73 -12.19
C PRO A 184 -1.55 2.06 -13.34
N SER A 185 -0.23 1.96 -13.23
CA SER A 185 0.62 1.28 -14.23
C SER A 185 0.43 -0.24 -14.20
N CYS A 186 0.37 -0.84 -13.01
CA CYS A 186 0.18 -2.28 -12.84
C CYS A 186 -1.31 -2.67 -12.86
N ASN A 187 -2.21 -1.68 -12.72
CA ASN A 187 -3.65 -1.86 -12.55
C ASN A 187 -3.98 -2.88 -11.45
N ASN A 188 -3.35 -2.72 -10.28
CA ASN A 188 -3.43 -3.68 -9.17
C ASN A 188 -3.24 -3.00 -7.82
N PRO A 189 -3.85 -3.53 -6.73
CA PRO A 189 -3.53 -3.09 -5.37
C PRO A 189 -2.04 -3.30 -5.07
N VAL A 190 -1.46 -2.36 -4.31
CA VAL A 190 -0.05 -2.41 -3.90
C VAL A 190 0.09 -2.16 -2.41
N THR A 191 1.16 -2.67 -1.83
CA THR A 191 1.58 -2.40 -0.45
C THR A 191 2.76 -1.44 -0.42
N ASP A 192 3.15 -0.97 0.77
CA ASP A 192 4.29 -0.06 0.93
C ASP A 192 5.60 -0.67 0.42
N HIS A 193 5.74 -2.00 0.51
CA HIS A 193 6.91 -2.72 0.01
C HIS A 193 7.00 -2.81 -1.52
N ASP A 194 5.92 -2.50 -2.22
CA ASP A 194 5.87 -2.53 -3.69
C ASP A 194 6.18 -1.17 -4.32
N LEU A 195 6.22 -0.11 -3.50
CA LEU A 195 6.44 1.26 -3.96
C LEU A 195 7.93 1.52 -4.18
N LEU A 196 8.28 2.01 -5.37
CA LEU A 196 9.64 2.47 -5.69
C LEU A 196 9.90 3.87 -5.13
N GLU A 197 8.89 4.70 -5.23
CA GLU A 197 8.80 6.04 -4.69
C GLU A 197 7.39 6.17 -4.11
N GLY A 198 7.22 6.90 -3.02
CA GLY A 198 5.88 7.13 -2.47
C GLY A 198 5.65 6.51 -1.10
N GLU A 199 6.67 6.38 -0.27
CA GLU A 199 6.50 6.06 1.16
C GLU A 199 5.52 7.00 1.87
N GLY A 200 5.21 8.17 1.24
CA GLY A 200 4.25 9.16 1.73
C GLY A 200 2.82 8.99 1.17
N VAL A 201 2.50 7.93 0.40
CA VAL A 201 1.13 7.68 -0.04
C VAL A 201 0.32 7.09 1.11
N GLU A 202 -0.57 7.90 1.67
CA GLU A 202 -1.41 7.53 2.80
C GLU A 202 -2.88 7.45 2.39
N ILE A 203 -3.67 6.68 3.14
CA ILE A 203 -5.14 6.73 3.08
C ILE A 203 -5.56 7.87 3.99
N LEU A 204 -6.20 8.88 3.41
CA LEU A 204 -6.63 10.07 4.13
C LEU A 204 -8.14 10.06 4.31
N ASP A 205 -8.60 10.37 5.53
CA ASP A 205 -10.00 10.57 5.84
C ASP A 205 -10.36 12.05 5.69
N PHE A 206 -11.24 12.35 4.73
CA PHE A 206 -11.75 13.68 4.53
C PHE A 206 -13.03 13.91 5.34
N THR A 207 -13.09 15.07 6.01
CA THR A 207 -14.34 15.58 6.56
C THR A 207 -15.12 16.32 5.47
N LEU A 208 -16.40 15.97 5.26
CA LEU A 208 -17.28 16.69 4.36
C LEU A 208 -18.00 17.82 5.12
N ILE A 209 -17.66 19.07 4.81
CA ILE A 209 -18.39 20.22 5.30
C ILE A 209 -19.56 20.51 4.36
N LYS A 210 -20.79 20.57 4.90
CA LYS A 210 -22.02 20.73 4.15
C LYS A 210 -22.42 22.22 4.13
N TYR A 211 -22.12 22.93 3.06
CA TYR A 211 -22.60 24.29 2.82
C TYR A 211 -24.03 24.23 2.27
N ARG A 212 -24.90 25.14 2.66
CA ARG A 212 -26.33 25.07 2.31
C ARG A 212 -26.80 26.28 1.49
N GLN A 213 -27.60 25.99 0.46
CA GLN A 213 -28.35 26.99 -0.29
C GLN A 213 -29.80 26.49 -0.42
N GLY A 214 -30.67 26.99 0.45
CA GLY A 214 -32.04 26.45 0.53
C GLY A 214 -32.04 24.95 0.86
N ASN A 215 -32.58 24.13 -0.04
CA ASN A 215 -32.60 22.69 0.09
C ASN A 215 -31.42 21.95 -0.58
N LEU A 216 -30.49 22.70 -1.17
CA LEU A 216 -29.28 22.17 -1.77
C LEU A 216 -28.12 22.15 -0.78
N VAL A 217 -27.31 21.12 -0.83
CA VAL A 217 -26.11 20.94 -0.05
C VAL A 217 -24.90 20.90 -0.98
N PHE A 218 -23.88 21.69 -0.73
CA PHE A 218 -22.60 21.69 -1.42
C PHE A 218 -21.55 21.11 -0.47
N PRO A 219 -21.29 19.79 -0.52
CA PRO A 219 -20.35 19.14 0.38
C PRO A 219 -18.93 19.35 -0.11
N ALA A 220 -18.10 20.08 0.63
CA ALA A 220 -16.67 20.19 0.33
C ALA A 220 -15.83 19.30 1.25
N ALA A 221 -14.89 18.57 0.69
CA ALA A 221 -13.99 17.72 1.42
C ALA A 221 -12.76 18.47 1.93
N THR A 222 -12.43 18.31 3.19
CA THR A 222 -11.24 18.92 3.80
C THR A 222 -10.56 17.97 4.78
N LEU A 223 -9.24 18.10 4.89
CA LEU A 223 -8.45 17.46 5.96
C LEU A 223 -8.38 18.34 7.23
N ARG A 224 -8.81 19.59 7.13
CA ARG A 224 -8.68 20.61 8.19
C ARG A 224 -10.02 21.31 8.42
N PRO A 225 -11.00 20.60 9.02
CA PRO A 225 -12.35 21.16 9.23
C PRO A 225 -12.37 22.43 10.08
N GLU A 226 -11.38 22.64 10.95
CA GLU A 226 -11.22 23.85 11.76
C GLU A 226 -11.06 25.14 10.93
N THR A 227 -10.65 25.01 9.66
CA THR A 227 -10.48 26.17 8.77
C THR A 227 -11.80 26.81 8.31
N ILE A 228 -12.93 26.17 8.61
CA ILE A 228 -14.27 26.68 8.28
C ILE A 228 -14.51 28.13 8.78
N PHE A 229 -13.88 28.54 9.90
CA PHE A 229 -14.01 29.89 10.44
C PHE A 229 -13.35 30.96 9.56
N GLY A 230 -12.36 30.60 8.73
CA GLY A 230 -11.67 31.44 7.78
C GLY A 230 -12.17 31.33 6.34
N LEU A 231 -13.29 30.65 6.13
CA LEU A 231 -13.85 30.45 4.79
C LEU A 231 -14.31 31.78 4.16
N THR A 232 -13.93 32.01 2.92
CA THR A 232 -14.29 33.21 2.13
C THR A 232 -15.32 32.95 1.05
N ASN A 233 -15.24 31.77 0.40
CA ASN A 233 -16.12 31.37 -0.69
C ASN A 233 -16.05 29.85 -0.90
N ILE A 234 -16.89 29.31 -1.78
CA ILE A 234 -16.67 27.99 -2.33
C ILE A 234 -16.35 28.07 -3.82
N TRP A 235 -15.49 27.13 -4.28
CA TRP A 235 -15.10 27.04 -5.67
C TRP A 235 -15.82 25.91 -6.38
N LEU A 236 -16.34 26.20 -7.59
CA LEU A 236 -16.81 25.21 -8.55
C LEU A 236 -16.09 25.42 -9.88
N ASN A 237 -15.77 24.32 -10.57
CA ASN A 237 -15.12 24.40 -11.88
C ASN A 237 -16.16 24.73 -12.97
N PRO A 238 -16.03 25.85 -13.69
CA PRO A 238 -17.01 26.24 -14.71
C PRO A 238 -17.03 25.30 -15.94
N LYS A 239 -15.98 24.49 -16.14
CA LYS A 239 -15.88 23.53 -17.24
C LYS A 239 -16.30 22.12 -16.86
N ALA A 240 -16.54 21.85 -15.58
CA ALA A 240 -16.96 20.54 -15.09
C ALA A 240 -18.48 20.33 -15.17
N ARG A 241 -18.88 19.07 -15.20
CA ARG A 241 -20.28 18.69 -15.10
C ARG A 241 -20.65 18.48 -13.65
N TYR A 242 -21.66 19.24 -13.19
CA TYR A 242 -22.25 19.06 -11.86
C TYR A 242 -23.64 18.46 -11.96
N VAL A 243 -24.03 17.78 -10.89
CA VAL A 243 -25.35 17.17 -10.73
C VAL A 243 -25.92 17.48 -9.36
N VAL A 244 -27.23 17.55 -9.26
CA VAL A 244 -27.94 17.40 -7.99
C VAL A 244 -28.31 15.93 -7.86
N ALA A 245 -27.76 15.28 -6.84
CA ALA A 245 -28.06 13.89 -6.51
C ALA A 245 -28.71 13.79 -5.15
N GLU A 246 -29.64 12.85 -4.99
CA GLU A 246 -30.13 12.48 -3.68
C GLU A 246 -29.08 11.60 -2.98
N VAL A 247 -28.52 12.08 -1.86
CA VAL A 247 -27.52 11.36 -1.08
C VAL A 247 -27.97 11.30 0.37
N ASP A 248 -28.25 10.10 0.87
CA ASP A 248 -28.80 9.84 2.22
C ASP A 248 -30.01 10.72 2.58
N GLY A 249 -30.88 11.02 1.59
CA GLY A 249 -32.10 11.83 1.78
C GLY A 249 -31.87 13.34 1.67
N GLU A 250 -30.65 13.82 1.39
CA GLU A 250 -30.35 15.23 1.10
C GLU A 250 -30.05 15.43 -0.39
N LYS A 251 -30.30 16.64 -0.90
CA LYS A 251 -29.96 17.01 -2.29
C LYS A 251 -28.57 17.61 -2.36
N TRP A 252 -27.60 16.82 -2.80
CA TRP A 252 -26.21 17.24 -2.90
C TRP A 252 -25.84 17.71 -4.29
N VAL A 253 -25.17 18.86 -4.38
CA VAL A 253 -24.52 19.35 -5.59
C VAL A 253 -23.10 18.85 -5.57
N VAL A 254 -22.75 17.98 -6.51
CA VAL A 254 -21.43 17.34 -6.62
C VAL A 254 -21.05 17.21 -8.08
N SER A 255 -19.77 17.01 -8.37
CA SER A 255 -19.33 16.63 -9.71
C SER A 255 -19.92 15.28 -10.12
N GLU A 256 -20.17 15.07 -11.40
CA GLU A 256 -20.64 13.77 -11.93
C GLU A 256 -19.67 12.63 -11.56
N GLN A 257 -18.38 12.93 -11.52
CA GLN A 257 -17.29 12.00 -11.15
C GLN A 257 -17.29 11.61 -9.67
N ALA A 258 -17.94 12.36 -8.80
CA ALA A 258 -18.05 12.04 -7.39
C ALA A 258 -19.06 10.91 -7.09
N LEU A 259 -20.06 10.71 -7.94
CA LEU A 259 -21.16 9.76 -7.68
C LEU A 259 -20.69 8.31 -7.43
N PRO A 260 -19.81 7.70 -8.27
CA PRO A 260 -19.32 6.36 -8.00
C PRO A 260 -18.51 6.29 -6.69
N LYS A 261 -17.70 7.32 -6.39
CA LYS A 261 -16.89 7.37 -5.15
C LYS A 261 -17.78 7.41 -3.90
N LEU A 262 -18.84 8.22 -3.91
CA LEU A 262 -19.79 8.29 -2.80
C LEU A 262 -20.46 6.93 -2.56
N ARG A 263 -20.87 6.22 -3.63
CA ARG A 263 -21.42 4.85 -3.51
C ARG A 263 -20.41 3.88 -2.92
N GLU A 264 -19.15 3.98 -3.33
CA GLU A 264 -18.06 3.11 -2.83
C GLU A 264 -17.76 3.37 -1.36
N GLN A 265 -17.97 4.59 -0.88
CA GLN A 265 -17.83 4.96 0.52
C GLN A 265 -19.07 4.65 1.36
N GLY A 266 -20.09 4.05 0.77
CA GLY A 266 -21.26 3.57 1.49
C GLY A 266 -22.45 4.54 1.54
N TYR A 267 -22.37 5.71 0.90
CA TYR A 267 -23.52 6.61 0.78
C TYR A 267 -24.61 6.02 -0.13
N ARG A 268 -25.87 6.21 0.26
CA ARG A 268 -27.01 5.87 -0.57
C ARG A 268 -27.24 6.98 -1.59
N VAL A 269 -26.76 6.76 -2.83
CA VAL A 269 -26.84 7.72 -3.93
C VAL A 269 -28.01 7.32 -4.85
N GLY A 270 -29.07 8.11 -4.82
CA GLY A 270 -30.27 7.97 -5.64
C GLY A 270 -30.14 8.62 -7.02
N GLU A 271 -31.29 9.15 -7.52
CA GLU A 271 -31.33 9.84 -8.82
C GLU A 271 -30.42 11.08 -8.82
N ALA A 272 -29.75 11.30 -9.96
CA ALA A 272 -28.94 12.48 -10.21
C ALA A 272 -29.47 13.21 -11.46
N ARG A 273 -29.56 14.53 -11.39
CA ARG A 273 -29.99 15.40 -12.49
C ARG A 273 -28.93 16.46 -12.76
N PRO A 274 -28.71 16.84 -14.02
CA PRO A 274 -27.75 17.91 -14.34
C PRO A 274 -28.00 19.18 -13.52
N TYR A 275 -26.92 19.78 -13.05
CA TYR A 275 -26.94 21.05 -12.33
C TYR A 275 -26.03 22.06 -13.02
N GLN A 276 -26.56 23.23 -13.30
CA GLN A 276 -25.78 24.35 -13.84
C GLN A 276 -25.36 25.24 -12.68
N PRO A 277 -24.03 25.38 -12.38
CA PRO A 277 -23.55 26.25 -11.32
C PRO A 277 -24.05 27.69 -11.46
N GLN A 278 -24.59 28.24 -10.39
CA GLN A 278 -25.05 29.62 -10.31
C GLN A 278 -24.00 30.45 -9.57
N PHE A 279 -22.97 30.85 -10.28
CA PHE A 279 -21.89 31.66 -9.73
C PHE A 279 -22.38 33.03 -9.27
N GLY A 280 -21.81 33.54 -8.18
CA GLY A 280 -22.21 34.78 -7.51
C GLY A 280 -23.37 34.62 -6.52
N THR A 281 -24.03 33.48 -6.47
CA THR A 281 -25.01 33.18 -5.43
C THR A 281 -24.29 32.69 -4.17
N GLU A 282 -24.96 32.73 -3.04
CA GLU A 282 -24.37 32.45 -1.73
C GLU A 282 -24.80 31.10 -1.14
N VAL A 283 -23.90 30.53 -0.36
CA VAL A 283 -24.17 29.39 0.52
C VAL A 283 -23.99 29.77 1.98
N GLU A 284 -24.73 29.14 2.88
CA GLU A 284 -24.58 29.27 4.32
C GLU A 284 -23.49 28.33 4.81
N VAL A 285 -22.57 28.87 5.63
CA VAL A 285 -21.47 28.16 6.28
C VAL A 285 -21.97 27.60 7.61
N PRO A 286 -21.94 26.27 7.80
CA PRO A 286 -22.37 25.67 9.06
C PRO A 286 -21.53 26.20 10.25
N LEU A 287 -22.11 26.16 11.44
CA LEU A 287 -21.56 26.63 12.72
C LEU A 287 -21.43 28.16 12.84
N THR A 288 -21.13 28.87 11.74
CA THR A 288 -20.90 30.33 11.80
C THR A 288 -22.13 31.13 11.37
N GLY A 289 -23.02 30.55 10.57
CA GLY A 289 -24.14 31.24 9.92
C GLY A 289 -23.72 32.27 8.88
N LYS A 290 -22.42 32.39 8.61
CA LYS A 290 -21.86 33.28 7.59
C LYS A 290 -22.36 32.83 6.20
N ARG A 291 -22.59 33.81 5.32
CA ARG A 291 -22.91 33.52 3.91
C ARG A 291 -21.71 33.87 3.06
N VAL A 292 -21.38 33.00 2.12
CA VAL A 292 -20.21 33.17 1.26
C VAL A 292 -20.57 32.83 -0.19
N PRO A 293 -19.98 33.51 -1.19
CA PRO A 293 -20.32 33.31 -2.58
C PRO A 293 -19.80 31.99 -3.17
N ILE A 294 -20.48 31.50 -4.22
CA ILE A 294 -19.99 30.44 -5.10
C ILE A 294 -19.23 31.14 -6.24
N LEU A 295 -17.95 30.88 -6.36
CA LEU A 295 -17.07 31.47 -7.38
C LEU A 295 -16.51 30.44 -8.34
N PRO A 296 -16.22 30.83 -9.61
CA PRO A 296 -15.62 29.93 -10.58
C PRO A 296 -14.12 29.78 -10.36
N ALA A 297 -13.62 28.52 -10.43
CA ALA A 297 -12.19 28.24 -10.43
C ALA A 297 -11.88 26.96 -11.24
N GLU A 298 -11.03 27.08 -12.26
CA GLU A 298 -10.65 25.94 -13.10
C GLU A 298 -9.80 24.89 -12.34
N PHE A 299 -9.10 25.30 -11.27
CA PHE A 299 -8.31 24.39 -10.45
C PHE A 299 -9.15 23.46 -9.55
N ALA A 300 -10.45 23.76 -9.35
CA ALA A 300 -11.34 22.87 -8.63
C ALA A 300 -11.53 21.56 -9.44
N ASP A 301 -10.73 20.54 -9.13
CA ASP A 301 -10.69 19.29 -9.89
C ASP A 301 -11.98 18.49 -9.65
N PRO A 302 -12.81 18.25 -10.69
CA PRO A 302 -14.02 17.46 -10.57
C PRO A 302 -13.76 15.98 -10.22
N ASN A 303 -12.53 15.49 -10.43
CA ASN A 303 -12.12 14.15 -10.06
C ASN A 303 -11.68 14.04 -8.59
N SER A 304 -11.49 15.15 -7.88
CA SER A 304 -11.10 15.16 -6.47
C SER A 304 -12.33 15.22 -5.58
N ALA A 305 -12.45 14.27 -4.66
CA ALA A 305 -13.51 14.18 -3.65
C ALA A 305 -14.92 14.43 -4.25
N THR A 306 -15.56 15.53 -3.90
CA THR A 306 -16.91 15.92 -4.35
C THR A 306 -16.92 16.89 -5.55
N GLY A 307 -15.75 17.40 -5.94
CA GLY A 307 -15.64 18.47 -6.93
C GLY A 307 -16.05 19.86 -6.43
N VAL A 308 -16.36 20.00 -5.13
CA VAL A 308 -16.64 21.25 -4.43
C VAL A 308 -15.49 21.55 -3.51
N VAL A 309 -14.94 22.77 -3.58
CA VAL A 309 -13.78 23.17 -2.76
C VAL A 309 -14.17 24.36 -1.89
N GLY A 310 -13.90 24.27 -0.58
CA GLY A 310 -14.00 25.42 0.32
C GLY A 310 -12.74 26.27 0.27
N SER A 311 -12.88 27.57 0.10
CA SER A 311 -11.77 28.52 -0.05
C SER A 311 -11.33 29.09 1.29
N VAL A 312 -10.05 28.91 1.60
CA VAL A 312 -9.44 29.48 2.83
C VAL A 312 -8.09 30.16 2.47
N PRO A 313 -8.11 31.37 1.92
CA PRO A 313 -6.91 32.05 1.39
C PRO A 313 -5.77 32.21 2.41
N ALA A 314 -6.11 32.32 3.70
CA ALA A 314 -5.11 32.41 4.77
C ALA A 314 -4.26 31.13 4.94
N HIS A 315 -4.70 29.99 4.40
CA HIS A 315 -4.05 28.69 4.53
C HIS A 315 -3.69 28.03 3.20
N ALA A 316 -4.31 28.49 2.10
CA ALA A 316 -4.13 27.90 0.77
C ALA A 316 -3.71 29.00 -0.24
N PRO A 317 -2.43 29.02 -0.67
CA PRO A 317 -1.93 29.99 -1.62
C PRO A 317 -2.71 30.03 -2.95
N TYR A 318 -3.19 28.88 -3.42
CA TYR A 318 -4.01 28.80 -4.63
C TYR A 318 -5.33 29.56 -4.49
N ASP A 319 -6.00 29.47 -3.33
CA ASP A 319 -7.24 30.21 -3.06
C ASP A 319 -6.99 31.70 -3.08
N TYR A 320 -5.88 32.15 -2.46
CA TYR A 320 -5.50 33.55 -2.41
C TYR A 320 -5.24 34.12 -3.81
N VAL A 321 -4.43 33.44 -4.62
CA VAL A 321 -4.11 33.88 -5.98
C VAL A 321 -5.37 33.90 -6.86
N ALA A 322 -6.21 32.86 -6.76
CA ALA A 322 -7.45 32.80 -7.54
C ALA A 322 -8.42 33.93 -7.18
N LEU A 323 -8.52 34.31 -5.90
CA LEU A 323 -9.32 35.48 -5.50
C LEU A 323 -8.73 36.78 -6.04
N GLN A 324 -7.40 36.96 -5.98
CA GLN A 324 -6.74 38.15 -6.57
C GLN A 324 -7.00 38.25 -8.08
N ASP A 325 -6.91 37.14 -8.81
CA ASP A 325 -7.20 37.12 -10.25
C ASP A 325 -8.64 37.52 -10.52
N LEU A 326 -9.61 37.01 -9.76
CA LEU A 326 -11.01 37.36 -9.90
C LEU A 326 -11.31 38.81 -9.51
N GLN A 327 -10.58 39.41 -8.57
CA GLN A 327 -10.74 40.86 -8.24
C GLN A 327 -10.47 41.79 -9.41
N GLY A 328 -9.66 41.37 -10.40
CA GLY A 328 -9.42 42.08 -11.65
C GLY A 328 -10.45 41.78 -12.74
N ASP A 329 -11.33 40.80 -12.54
CA ASP A 329 -12.35 40.41 -13.52
C ASP A 329 -13.54 41.36 -13.52
N SER A 330 -14.05 41.74 -14.70
CA SER A 330 -15.16 42.67 -14.85
C SER A 330 -16.49 42.13 -14.32
N LYS A 331 -16.66 40.80 -14.20
CA LYS A 331 -17.87 40.13 -13.81
C LYS A 331 -17.87 39.75 -12.32
N TRP A 332 -16.72 39.35 -11.81
CA TRP A 332 -16.59 38.77 -10.48
C TRP A 332 -15.85 39.67 -9.50
N GLY A 333 -15.22 40.74 -9.96
CA GLY A 333 -14.31 41.57 -9.18
C GLY A 333 -14.96 42.24 -7.98
N GLU A 334 -16.23 42.63 -8.04
CA GLU A 334 -16.95 43.18 -6.89
C GLU A 334 -17.19 42.14 -5.82
N ILE A 335 -17.73 40.97 -6.20
CA ILE A 335 -18.02 39.85 -5.28
C ILE A 335 -16.74 39.27 -4.66
N ALA A 336 -15.64 39.24 -5.40
CA ALA A 336 -14.36 38.70 -4.91
C ALA A 336 -13.61 39.64 -3.95
N ARG A 337 -14.04 40.89 -3.80
CA ARG A 337 -13.48 41.85 -2.83
C ARG A 337 -14.20 41.91 -1.50
N GLU A 338 -15.48 41.51 -1.48
CA GLU A 338 -16.28 41.35 -0.25
C GLU A 338 -15.83 40.10 0.56
#